data_7129de3b2bf44fd08a2a103b89a7c777
#
_entry.id   7129de3b2bf44fd08a2a103b89a7c777
#
_cell.length_a   1.000
_cell.length_b   1.000
_cell.length_c   1.000
_cell.angle_alpha   90.00
_cell.angle_beta   90.00
_cell.angle_gamma   90.00
#
_symmetry.space_group_name_H-M   'P 1'
#
loop_
_entity.id
_entity.type
_entity.pdbx_description
1 polymer ?
#
loop_
_entity_poly.entity_id
_entity_poly.type
_entity_poly.pdbx_seq_one_letter_code
_entity_poly.pdbx_strand_id
1 'polypeptide(L)'
;MEIPVYLFTGFLESGKTTFIQDILEGSDFNAGERTLLLMCEQGEVELDERKFFTKDNIFCEYIESLDELNPEHLSELQKKHRVERVVVEYNGMWMMQDLFRNMPPEWIISQEVTFADASVFINHNENM
;
A
#
# COMPACT_ATOMS: atom_id res chain seq x y z
N MET A 1 14.89 -7.82 -10.27
CA MET A 1 13.81 -8.44 -9.48
C MET A 1 12.62 -7.51 -9.44
N GLU A 2 11.45 -8.02 -9.79
CA GLU A 2 10.25 -7.21 -9.76
C GLU A 2 9.59 -7.29 -8.40
N ILE A 3 9.09 -6.15 -7.93
CA ILE A 3 8.39 -6.07 -6.66
C ILE A 3 6.94 -5.69 -6.94
N PRO A 4 5.99 -6.59 -6.69
CA PRO A 4 4.59 -6.29 -6.95
C PRO A 4 4.06 -5.23 -5.99
N VAL A 5 3.29 -4.31 -6.53
CA VAL A 5 2.66 -3.22 -5.77
C VAL A 5 1.14 -3.41 -5.83
N TYR A 6 0.54 -3.39 -4.66
CA TYR A 6 -0.92 -3.46 -4.50
C TYR A 6 -1.37 -2.06 -4.08
N LEU A 7 -2.06 -1.39 -4.98
CA LEU A 7 -2.39 0.02 -4.81
C LEU A 7 -3.86 0.21 -4.45
N PHE A 8 -4.09 0.90 -3.34
CA PHE A 8 -5.44 1.20 -2.85
C PHE A 8 -5.66 2.69 -2.87
N THR A 9 -6.66 3.13 -3.63
CA THR A 9 -6.95 4.54 -3.84
C THR A 9 -8.41 4.84 -3.48
N GLY A 10 -8.75 6.12 -3.42
CA GLY A 10 -10.12 6.55 -3.11
C GLY A 10 -10.11 7.66 -2.08
N PHE A 11 -11.29 8.12 -1.74
CA PHE A 11 -11.43 9.21 -0.78
C PHE A 11 -11.08 8.77 0.64
N LEU A 12 -10.71 9.74 1.46
CA LEU A 12 -10.54 9.54 2.90
C LEU A 12 -11.83 8.91 3.46
N GLU A 13 -11.69 7.99 4.40
CA GLU A 13 -12.82 7.31 5.03
C GLU A 13 -13.64 6.46 4.07
N SER A 14 -13.07 6.06 2.94
CA SER A 14 -13.76 5.23 1.96
C SER A 14 -13.68 3.74 2.24
N GLY A 15 -13.00 3.35 3.32
CA GLY A 15 -12.86 1.93 3.68
C GLY A 15 -11.54 1.31 3.28
N LYS A 16 -10.60 2.10 2.76
CA LYS A 16 -9.28 1.58 2.34
C LYS A 16 -8.54 0.92 3.50
N THR A 17 -8.46 1.63 4.62
CA THR A 17 -7.72 1.14 5.79
C THR A 17 -8.35 -0.13 6.35
N THR A 18 -9.68 -0.16 6.41
CA THR A 18 -10.40 -1.33 6.88
C THR A 18 -10.16 -2.53 5.98
N PHE A 19 -10.15 -2.31 4.66
CA PHE A 19 -9.90 -3.39 3.71
C PHE A 19 -8.48 -3.93 3.87
N ILE A 20 -7.50 -3.04 4.00
CA ILE A 20 -6.11 -3.44 4.19
C ILE A 20 -5.96 -4.24 5.49
N GLN A 21 -6.63 -3.79 6.56
CA GLN A 21 -6.63 -4.52 7.81
C GLN A 21 -7.16 -5.94 7.61
N ASP A 22 -8.28 -6.07 6.90
CA ASP A 22 -8.91 -7.38 6.68
C ASP A 22 -7.98 -8.34 5.93
N ILE A 23 -7.32 -7.86 4.87
CA ILE A 23 -6.46 -8.76 4.09
C ILE A 23 -5.21 -9.15 4.84
N LEU A 24 -4.73 -8.30 5.75
CA LEU A 24 -3.54 -8.61 6.54
C LEU A 24 -3.86 -9.51 7.74
N GLU A 25 -5.13 -9.55 8.17
CA GLU A 25 -5.56 -10.49 9.20
C GLU A 25 -5.71 -11.90 8.64
N GLY A 26 -5.88 -12.02 7.33
CA GLY A 26 -6.06 -13.31 6.69
C GLY A 26 -4.75 -13.90 6.21
N SER A 27 -4.67 -15.24 6.20
CA SER A 27 -3.47 -15.95 5.77
C SER A 27 -3.33 -16.04 4.26
N ASP A 28 -4.39 -15.76 3.51
CA ASP A 28 -4.35 -15.87 2.05
C ASP A 28 -3.42 -14.83 1.43
N PHE A 29 -3.55 -13.59 1.89
CA PHE A 29 -2.69 -12.52 1.41
C PHE A 29 -1.42 -12.41 2.24
N ASN A 30 -1.56 -12.48 3.57
CA ASN A 30 -0.43 -12.31 4.49
C ASN A 30 0.08 -13.68 4.93
N ALA A 31 0.88 -14.29 4.08
CA ALA A 31 1.41 -15.62 4.32
C ALA A 31 2.88 -15.59 4.75
N GLY A 32 3.36 -14.44 5.19
CA GLY A 32 4.72 -14.29 5.69
C GLY A 32 5.65 -13.50 4.79
N GLU A 33 5.17 -13.05 3.63
CA GLU A 33 5.98 -12.23 2.73
C GLU A 33 6.34 -10.90 3.39
N ARG A 34 7.56 -10.46 3.17
CA ARG A 34 8.01 -9.18 3.70
C ARG A 34 7.34 -8.06 2.91
N THR A 35 6.45 -7.36 3.57
CA THR A 35 5.57 -6.38 2.96
C THR A 35 5.85 -4.97 3.48
N LEU A 36 6.11 -4.05 2.56
CA LEU A 36 6.18 -2.63 2.91
C LEU A 36 4.78 -2.05 2.77
N LEU A 37 4.28 -1.50 3.85
CA LEU A 37 2.96 -0.89 3.88
C LEU A 37 3.15 0.62 3.91
N LEU A 38 2.96 1.26 2.74
CA LEU A 38 3.10 2.70 2.59
C LEU A 38 1.77 3.37 2.85
N MET A 39 1.72 4.14 3.94
CA MET A 39 0.51 4.84 4.33
C MET A 39 0.66 6.31 3.95
N CYS A 40 0.01 6.71 2.87
CA CYS A 40 0.10 8.08 2.34
C CYS A 40 -1.05 8.95 2.79
N GLU A 41 -1.95 8.41 3.60
CA GLU A 41 -3.13 9.14 4.07
C GLU A 41 -3.49 8.64 5.46
N GLN A 42 -3.83 9.57 6.35
CA GLN A 42 -4.26 9.21 7.70
C GLN A 42 -5.74 9.53 7.86
N GLY A 43 -6.53 8.53 8.22
CA GLY A 43 -7.95 8.68 8.53
C GLY A 43 -8.22 8.41 9.99
N GLU A 44 -9.49 8.27 10.33
CA GLU A 44 -9.90 7.94 11.70
C GLU A 44 -9.59 6.50 12.06
N VAL A 45 -9.60 5.62 11.07
CA VAL A 45 -9.33 4.21 11.29
C VAL A 45 -7.84 3.96 11.22
N GLU A 46 -7.31 3.34 12.25
CA GLU A 46 -5.89 2.97 12.31
C GLU A 46 -5.75 1.46 12.23
N LEU A 47 -4.62 1.02 11.67
CA LEU A 47 -4.33 -0.40 11.58
C LEU A 47 -3.96 -0.94 12.97
N ASP A 48 -4.46 -2.13 13.26
CA ASP A 48 -4.13 -2.85 14.49
C ASP A 48 -3.25 -4.03 14.12
N GLU A 49 -1.95 -3.85 14.28
CA GLU A 49 -0.99 -4.86 13.89
C GLU A 49 -1.09 -6.14 14.73
N ARG A 50 -1.64 -6.03 15.92
CA ARG A 50 -1.80 -7.19 16.80
C ARG A 50 -2.74 -8.23 16.21
N LYS A 51 -3.61 -7.82 15.29
CA LYS A 51 -4.58 -8.70 14.65
C LYS A 51 -4.10 -9.28 13.34
N PHE A 52 -2.95 -8.88 12.84
CA PHE A 52 -2.40 -9.43 11.60
C PHE A 52 -2.11 -10.91 11.79
N PHE A 53 -2.32 -11.69 10.74
CA PHE A 53 -2.03 -13.12 10.77
C PHE A 53 -0.56 -13.37 11.14
N THR A 54 0.36 -12.66 10.47
CA THR A 54 1.74 -12.53 10.92
C THR A 54 2.08 -11.05 10.88
N LYS A 55 2.91 -10.59 11.81
CA LYS A 55 3.20 -9.16 11.91
C LYS A 55 4.66 -8.78 11.74
N ASP A 56 5.57 -9.72 12.00
CA ASP A 56 7.00 -9.43 11.92
C ASP A 56 7.48 -9.20 10.49
N ASN A 57 6.65 -9.54 9.51
CA ASN A 57 6.92 -9.37 8.10
C ASN A 57 6.26 -8.13 7.49
N ILE A 58 5.50 -7.37 8.30
CA ILE A 58 4.78 -6.18 7.82
C ILE A 58 5.47 -4.94 8.37
N PHE A 59 5.89 -4.05 7.47
CA PHE A 59 6.64 -2.85 7.82
C PHE A 59 5.85 -1.61 7.39
N CYS A 60 5.27 -0.91 8.36
CA CYS A 60 4.51 0.30 8.12
C CYS A 60 5.42 1.51 8.03
N GLU A 61 5.30 2.27 6.94
CA GLU A 61 6.01 3.53 6.77
C GLU A 61 5.02 4.57 6.31
N TYR A 62 5.14 5.77 6.84
CA TYR A 62 4.20 6.84 6.54
C TYR A 62 4.83 7.86 5.61
N ILE A 63 4.07 8.25 4.58
CA ILE A 63 4.45 9.30 3.65
C ILE A 63 3.52 10.48 3.91
N GLU A 64 4.02 11.49 4.57
CA GLU A 64 3.19 12.60 5.03
C GLU A 64 3.10 13.76 4.04
N SER A 65 4.03 13.83 3.10
CA SER A 65 4.00 14.87 2.08
C SER A 65 4.52 14.34 0.76
N LEU A 66 4.16 15.02 -0.33
CA LEU A 66 4.62 14.63 -1.67
C LEU A 66 6.15 14.68 -1.79
N ASP A 67 6.81 15.51 -1.00
CA ASP A 67 8.27 15.58 -1.03
C ASP A 67 8.93 14.28 -0.62
N GLU A 68 8.25 13.50 0.22
CA GLU A 68 8.76 12.21 0.66
C GLU A 68 8.53 11.11 -0.37
N LEU A 69 7.67 11.37 -1.34
CA LEU A 69 7.35 10.43 -2.38
C LEU A 69 8.35 10.62 -3.53
N ASN A 70 9.53 10.05 -3.36
CA ASN A 70 10.59 10.16 -4.35
C ASN A 70 11.32 8.82 -4.47
N PRO A 71 11.96 8.56 -5.63
CA PRO A 71 12.55 7.24 -5.88
C PRO A 71 13.62 6.84 -4.88
N GLU A 72 14.43 7.80 -4.42
CA GLU A 72 15.50 7.50 -3.46
C GLU A 72 14.93 7.03 -2.14
N HIS A 73 13.93 7.75 -1.62
CA HIS A 73 13.32 7.41 -0.35
C HIS A 73 12.61 6.05 -0.42
N LEU A 74 11.86 5.82 -1.49
CA LEU A 74 11.16 4.56 -1.65
C LEU A 74 12.14 3.39 -1.80
N SER A 75 13.23 3.59 -2.53
CA SER A 75 14.28 2.57 -2.64
C SER A 75 14.93 2.29 -1.31
N GLU A 76 15.14 3.32 -0.50
CA GLU A 76 15.70 3.14 0.83
C GLU A 76 14.82 2.27 1.72
N LEU A 77 13.51 2.53 1.70
CA LEU A 77 12.56 1.76 2.49
C LEU A 77 12.54 0.31 2.03
N GLN A 78 12.58 0.11 0.72
CA GLN A 78 12.61 -1.23 0.14
C GLN A 78 13.82 -2.02 0.64
N LYS A 79 14.99 -1.40 0.60
CA LYS A 79 16.23 -2.05 1.01
C LYS A 79 16.31 -2.24 2.51
N LYS A 80 15.85 -1.25 3.26
CA LYS A 80 15.87 -1.29 4.72
C LYS A 80 15.12 -2.50 5.25
N HIS A 81 13.96 -2.78 4.67
CA HIS A 81 13.10 -3.86 5.13
C HIS A 81 13.20 -5.12 4.28
N ARG A 82 13.99 -5.10 3.23
CA ARG A 82 14.16 -6.24 2.31
C ARG A 82 12.82 -6.74 1.81
N VAL A 83 11.98 -5.82 1.33
CA VAL A 83 10.60 -6.15 1.02
C VAL A 83 10.47 -6.98 -0.25
N GLU A 84 9.46 -7.83 -0.27
CA GLU A 84 9.13 -8.68 -1.40
C GLU A 84 7.90 -8.14 -2.15
N ARG A 85 7.12 -7.28 -1.49
CA ARG A 85 5.95 -6.64 -2.10
C ARG A 85 5.63 -5.36 -1.36
N VAL A 86 4.82 -4.51 -2.00
CA VAL A 86 4.44 -3.22 -1.43
C VAL A 86 2.93 -3.09 -1.46
N VAL A 87 2.36 -2.63 -0.37
CA VAL A 87 0.95 -2.24 -0.30
C VAL A 87 0.91 -0.74 -0.08
N VAL A 88 0.23 -0.02 -0.96
CA VAL A 88 0.14 1.44 -0.88
C VAL A 88 -1.29 1.86 -0.60
N GLU A 89 -1.49 2.57 0.52
CA GLU A 89 -2.74 3.29 0.75
C GLU A 89 -2.48 4.73 0.30
N TYR A 90 -2.92 5.06 -0.91
CA TYR A 90 -2.57 6.34 -1.51
C TYR A 90 -3.52 7.45 -1.05
N ASN A 91 -2.99 8.67 -1.02
CA ASN A 91 -3.76 9.85 -0.62
C ASN A 91 -4.70 10.25 -1.75
N GLY A 92 -6.01 10.30 -1.46
CA GLY A 92 -7.01 10.62 -2.46
C GLY A 92 -6.95 12.02 -3.02
N MET A 93 -6.20 12.90 -2.37
CA MET A 93 -6.01 14.28 -2.83
C MET A 93 -4.79 14.44 -3.74
N TRP A 94 -3.93 13.42 -3.79
CA TRP A 94 -2.73 13.48 -4.62
C TRP A 94 -3.01 12.86 -5.98
N MET A 95 -2.24 13.26 -6.99
CA MET A 95 -2.41 12.71 -8.33
C MET A 95 -1.68 11.38 -8.47
N MET A 96 -2.31 10.45 -9.18
CA MET A 96 -1.72 9.12 -9.40
C MET A 96 -0.40 9.21 -10.15
N GLN A 97 -0.27 10.21 -11.02
CA GLN A 97 0.96 10.42 -11.79
C GLN A 97 2.17 10.62 -10.90
N ASP A 98 1.97 11.26 -9.74
CA ASP A 98 3.07 11.50 -8.81
C ASP A 98 3.62 10.21 -8.25
N LEU A 99 2.75 9.25 -7.98
CA LEU A 99 3.20 7.94 -7.53
C LEU A 99 3.94 7.21 -8.64
N PHE A 100 3.33 7.12 -9.82
CA PHE A 100 3.90 6.35 -10.92
C PHE A 100 5.25 6.91 -11.36
N ARG A 101 5.39 8.22 -11.35
CA ARG A 101 6.63 8.89 -11.73
C ARG A 101 7.76 8.64 -10.75
N ASN A 102 7.41 8.41 -9.49
CA ASN A 102 8.38 8.34 -8.40
C ASN A 102 8.64 6.93 -7.89
N MET A 103 7.98 5.94 -8.46
CA MET A 103 8.23 4.56 -8.07
C MET A 103 9.60 4.10 -8.57
N PRO A 104 10.33 3.32 -7.75
CA PRO A 104 11.55 2.67 -8.24
C PRO A 104 11.25 1.78 -9.44
N PRO A 105 12.21 1.59 -10.35
CA PRO A 105 11.96 0.81 -11.57
C PRO A 105 11.55 -0.64 -11.33
N GLU A 106 11.94 -1.22 -10.20
CA GLU A 106 11.60 -2.61 -9.87
C GLU A 106 10.15 -2.78 -9.44
N TRP A 107 9.49 -1.70 -9.08
CA TRP A 107 8.11 -1.75 -8.58
C TRP A 107 7.14 -1.85 -9.74
N ILE A 108 6.31 -2.88 -9.73
CA ILE A 108 5.34 -3.14 -10.80
C ILE A 108 3.95 -3.19 -10.19
N ILE A 109 3.03 -2.40 -10.72
CA ILE A 109 1.63 -2.42 -10.23
C ILE A 109 1.04 -3.78 -10.56
N SER A 110 0.76 -4.54 -9.53
CA SER A 110 0.16 -5.86 -9.67
C SER A 110 -1.35 -5.77 -9.62
N GLN A 111 -1.87 -4.90 -8.75
CA GLN A 111 -3.30 -4.72 -8.61
C GLN A 111 -3.60 -3.31 -8.14
N GLU A 112 -4.67 -2.74 -8.67
CA GLU A 112 -5.14 -1.42 -8.28
C GLU A 112 -6.60 -1.53 -7.88
N VAL A 113 -6.92 -1.08 -6.67
CA VAL A 113 -8.28 -1.13 -6.12
C VAL A 113 -8.69 0.30 -5.78
N THR A 114 -9.78 0.75 -6.37
CA THR A 114 -10.30 2.10 -6.14
C THR A 114 -11.59 2.02 -5.33
N PHE A 115 -11.63 2.74 -4.23
CA PHE A 115 -12.80 2.78 -3.36
C PHE A 115 -13.63 4.01 -3.67
N ALA A 116 -14.86 3.81 -4.14
CA ALA A 116 -15.77 4.91 -4.44
C ALA A 116 -16.41 5.45 -3.16
N ASP A 117 -16.78 4.54 -2.27
CA ASP A 117 -17.26 4.89 -0.93
C ASP A 117 -17.01 3.68 -0.02
N ALA A 118 -17.52 3.74 1.21
CA ALA A 118 -17.21 2.73 2.21
C ALA A 118 -17.72 1.32 1.85
N SER A 119 -18.63 1.20 0.92
CA SER A 119 -19.24 -0.08 0.57
C SER A 119 -18.95 -0.55 -0.85
N VAL A 120 -18.35 0.31 -1.67
CA VAL A 120 -18.16 0.02 -3.11
C VAL A 120 -16.71 0.20 -3.49
N PHE A 121 -16.16 -0.74 -4.24
CA PHE A 121 -14.82 -0.59 -4.78
C PHE A 121 -14.77 -1.16 -6.20
N ILE A 122 -13.80 -0.67 -6.97
CA ILE A 122 -13.54 -1.12 -8.33
C ILE A 122 -12.13 -1.70 -8.35
N ASN A 123 -12.02 -2.95 -8.81
CA ASN A 123 -10.75 -3.65 -8.85
C ASN A 123 -10.24 -3.70 -10.28
N HIS A 124 -9.05 -3.15 -10.50
CA HIS A 124 -8.37 -3.19 -11.78
C HIS A 124 -7.12 -4.04 -11.67
N ASN A 125 -7.02 -5.07 -12.48
CA ASN A 125 -5.87 -5.96 -12.48
C ASN A 125 -4.96 -5.62 -13.67
N GLU A 126 -3.77 -5.13 -13.36
CA GLU A 126 -2.82 -4.68 -14.36
C GLU A 126 -2.04 -5.82 -15.02
N ASN A 127 -2.19 -7.02 -14.54
CA ASN A 127 -1.48 -8.18 -15.07
C ASN A 127 -2.27 -8.91 -16.16
N MET A 128 -3.05 -8.21 -16.85
CA MET A 128 -3.90 -8.77 -17.90
C MET A 128 -3.12 -9.05 -19.18
#